data_85a58ff923c9075de889573ef5a3eb27
#
_entry.id   85a58ff923c9075de889573ef5a3eb27
#
_cell.length_a   1.000
_cell.length_b   1.000
_cell.length_c   1.000
_cell.angle_alpha   90.00
_cell.angle_beta   90.00
_cell.angle_gamma   90.00
#
_symmetry.space_group_name_H-M   'P 1'
#
loop_
_entity.id
_entity.type
_entity.pdbx_description
1 polymer ?
#
loop_
_entity_poly.entity_id
_entity_poly.type
_entity_poly.pdbx_seq_one_letter_code
_entity_poly.pdbx_strand_id
1 'polypeptide(L)'
;SDLHLLVKADSPVDRMEDLMGKKLVSTKGTTPLKAAEQANRERLMGITILEAPDHARAVEMVEKGEADAFVMDDVLLFGLAANRPNPAALKVVGKFLTTEPLAIMLPRQDAEFKKVVDEEMRRLIVSREIYPVYDKWFAKPIPPKNTALNLPVSYLLRDFWKYPTDQVPF
;
A
#
# COMPACT_ATOMS: atom_id res chain seq x y z
N SER A 1 -5.93 1.40 2.94
CA SER A 1 -4.92 0.99 1.94
C SER A 1 -5.44 -0.20 1.14
N ASP A 2 -5.08 -0.24 -0.12
CA ASP A 2 -5.48 -1.30 -1.04
C ASP A 2 -4.24 -2.00 -1.59
N LEU A 3 -4.33 -3.31 -1.82
CA LEU A 3 -3.24 -4.04 -2.45
C LEU A 3 -3.25 -3.81 -3.96
N HIS A 4 -2.09 -3.42 -4.48
CA HIS A 4 -1.84 -3.19 -5.90
C HIS A 4 -0.58 -3.91 -6.35
N LEU A 5 -0.27 -3.79 -7.63
CA LEU A 5 0.91 -4.38 -8.25
C LEU A 5 1.84 -3.28 -8.76
N LEU A 6 3.13 -3.39 -8.44
CA LEU A 6 4.18 -2.61 -9.08
C LEU A 6 4.75 -3.43 -10.23
N VAL A 7 4.76 -2.86 -11.42
CA VAL A 7 5.28 -3.50 -12.64
C VAL A 7 6.13 -2.52 -13.43
N LYS A 8 6.89 -3.01 -14.41
CA LYS A 8 7.57 -2.15 -15.36
C LYS A 8 6.55 -1.34 -16.18
N ALA A 9 6.90 -0.14 -16.57
CA ALA A 9 6.02 0.77 -17.31
C ALA A 9 5.51 0.17 -18.64
N ASP A 10 6.29 -0.69 -19.28
CA ASP A 10 5.95 -1.36 -20.53
C ASP A 10 5.30 -2.75 -20.35
N SER A 11 5.07 -3.17 -19.10
CA SER A 11 4.45 -4.46 -18.80
C SER A 11 3.00 -4.50 -19.26
N PRO A 12 2.52 -5.62 -19.85
CA PRO A 12 1.12 -5.83 -20.17
C PRO A 12 0.28 -6.22 -18.94
N VAL A 13 0.92 -6.48 -17.78
CA VAL A 13 0.23 -6.86 -16.56
C VAL A 13 -0.57 -5.69 -16.02
N ASP A 14 -1.86 -5.90 -15.79
CA ASP A 14 -2.79 -4.89 -15.26
C ASP A 14 -3.52 -5.38 -13.99
N ARG A 15 -3.58 -6.68 -13.78
CA ARG A 15 -4.28 -7.29 -12.65
C ARG A 15 -3.68 -8.66 -12.32
N MET A 16 -4.11 -9.24 -11.19
CA MET A 16 -3.58 -10.50 -10.67
C MET A 16 -3.71 -11.65 -11.68
N GLU A 17 -4.80 -11.70 -12.42
CA GLU A 17 -5.07 -12.74 -13.41
C GLU A 17 -4.02 -12.76 -14.54
N ASP A 18 -3.43 -11.62 -14.86
CA ASP A 18 -2.39 -11.52 -15.89
C ASP A 18 -1.06 -12.13 -15.43
N LEU A 19 -0.94 -12.49 -14.16
CA LEU A 19 0.26 -13.11 -13.58
C LEU A 19 0.26 -14.64 -13.66
N MET A 20 -0.78 -15.26 -14.20
CA MET A 20 -0.83 -16.71 -14.34
C MET A 20 0.38 -17.20 -15.17
N GLY A 21 1.12 -18.14 -14.60
CA GLY A 21 2.37 -18.64 -15.19
C GLY A 21 3.57 -17.72 -15.07
N LYS A 22 3.43 -16.59 -14.38
CA LYS A 22 4.49 -15.58 -14.17
C LYS A 22 4.98 -15.56 -12.73
N LYS A 23 5.89 -14.64 -12.43
CA LYS A 23 6.53 -14.50 -11.12
C LYS A 23 6.04 -13.24 -10.41
N LEU A 24 5.53 -13.44 -9.20
CA LEU A 24 5.09 -12.36 -8.31
C LEU A 24 5.97 -12.34 -7.07
N VAL A 25 6.54 -11.20 -6.72
CA VAL A 25 7.30 -11.03 -5.49
C VAL A 25 6.51 -10.24 -4.46
N SER A 26 6.71 -10.53 -3.20
CA SER A 26 6.35 -9.64 -2.09
C SER A 26 7.35 -9.77 -0.96
N THR A 27 7.25 -8.86 0.00
CA THR A 27 8.19 -8.80 1.13
C THR A 27 7.84 -9.84 2.16
N LYS A 28 8.84 -10.58 2.61
CA LYS A 28 8.71 -11.60 3.64
C LYS A 28 8.04 -11.05 4.90
N GLY A 29 7.13 -11.83 5.49
CA GLY A 29 6.47 -11.50 6.75
C GLY A 29 5.35 -10.47 6.65
N THR A 30 4.89 -10.15 5.44
CA THR A 30 3.83 -9.16 5.23
C THR A 30 2.47 -9.80 4.93
N THR A 31 1.41 -9.05 5.19
CA THR A 31 0.04 -9.46 4.85
C THR A 31 -0.20 -9.54 3.34
N PRO A 32 0.35 -8.63 2.50
CA PRO A 32 0.26 -8.77 1.05
C PRO A 32 0.84 -10.09 0.51
N LEU A 33 1.96 -10.56 1.04
CA LEU A 33 2.52 -11.85 0.67
C LEU A 33 1.54 -12.99 0.97
N LYS A 34 0.97 -12.99 2.17
CA LYS A 34 -0.01 -14.01 2.58
C LYS A 34 -1.26 -13.96 1.72
N ALA A 35 -1.77 -12.77 1.43
CA ALA A 35 -2.95 -12.60 0.58
C ALA A 35 -2.71 -13.13 -0.83
N ALA A 36 -1.54 -12.86 -1.41
CA ALA A 36 -1.17 -13.37 -2.72
C ALA A 36 -1.03 -14.89 -2.75
N GLU A 37 -0.38 -15.47 -1.75
CA GLU A 37 -0.26 -16.92 -1.60
C GLU A 37 -1.62 -17.59 -1.48
N GLN A 38 -2.52 -17.03 -0.68
CA GLN A 38 -3.86 -17.54 -0.49
C GLN A 38 -4.66 -17.49 -1.79
N ALA A 39 -4.70 -16.34 -2.46
CA ALA A 39 -5.41 -16.18 -3.73
C ALA A 39 -4.87 -17.14 -4.80
N ASN A 40 -3.55 -17.31 -4.86
CA ASN A 40 -2.92 -18.24 -5.81
C ASN A 40 -3.35 -19.67 -5.58
N ARG A 41 -3.43 -20.13 -4.32
CA ARG A 41 -3.89 -21.48 -3.98
C ARG A 41 -5.38 -21.65 -4.24
N GLU A 42 -6.21 -20.77 -3.72
CA GLU A 42 -7.68 -20.89 -3.80
C GLU A 42 -8.19 -20.80 -5.21
N ARG A 43 -7.58 -19.95 -6.04
CA ARG A 43 -7.99 -19.72 -7.42
C ARG A 43 -7.19 -20.53 -8.43
N LEU A 44 -6.25 -21.37 -7.98
CA LEU A 44 -5.40 -22.22 -8.81
C LEU A 44 -4.74 -21.42 -9.96
N MET A 45 -4.13 -20.29 -9.60
CA MET A 45 -3.63 -19.33 -10.60
C MET A 45 -2.31 -19.73 -11.25
N GLY A 46 -1.54 -20.62 -10.63
CA GLY A 46 -0.26 -21.04 -11.20
C GLY A 46 0.81 -19.96 -11.20
N ILE A 47 0.73 -19.02 -10.26
CA ILE A 47 1.72 -17.96 -10.08
C ILE A 47 2.88 -18.48 -9.26
N THR A 48 4.11 -18.22 -9.69
CA THR A 48 5.31 -18.47 -8.88
C THR A 48 5.51 -17.31 -7.93
N ILE A 49 5.31 -17.54 -6.63
CA ILE A 49 5.45 -16.50 -5.62
C ILE A 49 6.85 -16.51 -5.04
N LEU A 50 7.54 -15.38 -5.10
CA LEU A 50 8.87 -15.15 -4.59
C LEU A 50 8.83 -14.28 -3.34
N GLU A 51 9.75 -14.48 -2.43
CA GLU A 51 9.92 -13.64 -1.25
C GLU A 51 11.15 -12.76 -1.39
N ALA A 52 11.02 -11.48 -1.04
CA ALA A 52 12.15 -10.58 -0.90
C ALA A 52 12.37 -10.26 0.59
N PRO A 53 13.61 -10.04 1.04
CA PRO A 53 13.88 -9.73 2.45
C PRO A 53 13.34 -8.37 2.88
N ASP A 54 13.23 -7.43 1.95
CA ASP A 54 12.72 -6.08 2.18
C ASP A 54 12.07 -5.49 0.93
N HIS A 55 11.42 -4.33 1.08
CA HIS A 55 10.71 -3.67 -0.01
C HIS A 55 11.66 -3.19 -1.12
N ALA A 56 12.83 -2.69 -0.76
CA ALA A 56 13.80 -2.19 -1.73
C ALA A 56 14.28 -3.30 -2.67
N ARG A 57 14.54 -4.49 -2.13
CA ARG A 57 14.92 -5.66 -2.91
C ARG A 57 13.78 -6.13 -3.83
N ALA A 58 12.55 -6.08 -3.35
CA ALA A 58 11.37 -6.44 -4.16
C ALA A 58 11.23 -5.53 -5.38
N VAL A 59 11.37 -4.22 -5.20
CA VAL A 59 11.36 -3.24 -6.31
C VAL A 59 12.48 -3.53 -7.30
N GLU A 60 13.69 -3.77 -6.82
CA GLU A 60 14.85 -4.10 -7.65
C GLU A 60 14.60 -5.35 -8.50
N MET A 61 13.97 -6.38 -7.92
CA MET A 61 13.61 -7.61 -8.66
C MET A 61 12.70 -7.32 -9.84
N VAL A 62 11.73 -6.41 -9.68
CA VAL A 62 10.87 -5.98 -10.79
C VAL A 62 11.67 -5.20 -11.84
N GLU A 63 12.50 -4.26 -11.40
CA GLU A 63 13.32 -3.46 -12.30
C GLU A 63 14.26 -4.32 -13.15
N LYS A 64 14.83 -5.36 -12.55
CA LYS A 64 15.77 -6.28 -13.23
C LYS A 64 15.08 -7.42 -14.01
N GLY A 65 13.76 -7.54 -13.91
CA GLY A 65 13.03 -8.62 -14.56
C GLY A 65 13.13 -9.98 -13.87
N GLU A 66 13.63 -10.02 -12.63
CA GLU A 66 13.65 -11.23 -11.81
C GLU A 66 12.24 -11.61 -11.32
N ALA A 67 11.35 -10.64 -11.23
CA ALA A 67 9.92 -10.83 -11.00
C ALA A 67 9.12 -9.96 -11.98
N ASP A 68 7.91 -10.39 -12.31
CA ASP A 68 7.03 -9.66 -13.22
C ASP A 68 6.24 -8.59 -12.51
N ALA A 69 5.96 -8.77 -11.23
CA ALA A 69 5.24 -7.80 -10.40
C ALA A 69 5.62 -7.93 -8.93
N PHE A 70 5.39 -6.84 -8.19
CA PHE A 70 5.51 -6.78 -6.73
C PHE A 70 4.16 -6.35 -6.15
N VAL A 71 3.57 -7.19 -5.28
CA VAL A 71 2.31 -6.90 -4.60
C VAL A 71 2.57 -6.29 -3.22
N MET A 72 1.95 -5.15 -2.95
CA MET A 72 2.07 -4.43 -1.68
C MET A 72 0.94 -3.39 -1.56
N ASP A 73 0.86 -2.74 -0.40
CA ASP A 73 -0.03 -1.60 -0.20
C ASP A 73 0.26 -0.49 -1.21
N ASP A 74 -0.77 0.08 -1.79
CA ASP A 74 -0.69 1.11 -2.83
C ASP A 74 0.19 2.30 -2.40
N VAL A 75 -0.03 2.81 -1.20
CA VAL A 75 0.74 3.93 -0.61
C VAL A 75 2.24 3.62 -0.59
N LEU A 76 2.62 2.40 -0.20
CA LEU A 76 4.02 1.98 -0.18
C LEU A 76 4.58 1.85 -1.60
N LEU A 77 3.81 1.29 -2.53
CA LEU A 77 4.26 1.15 -3.92
C LEU A 77 4.50 2.50 -4.58
N PHE A 78 3.60 3.45 -4.39
CA PHE A 78 3.78 4.81 -4.93
C PHE A 78 5.03 5.49 -4.34
N GLY A 79 5.23 5.38 -3.03
CA GLY A 79 6.41 5.93 -2.36
C GLY A 79 7.71 5.30 -2.81
N LEU A 80 7.74 3.98 -2.93
CA LEU A 80 8.91 3.25 -3.39
C LEU A 80 9.26 3.60 -4.84
N ALA A 81 8.26 3.61 -5.73
CA ALA A 81 8.48 3.95 -7.13
C ALA A 81 8.97 5.40 -7.32
N ALA A 82 8.36 6.35 -6.61
CA ALA A 82 8.71 7.77 -6.69
C ALA A 82 10.16 8.05 -6.26
N ASN A 83 10.72 7.21 -5.41
CA ASN A 83 12.08 7.36 -4.87
C ASN A 83 13.14 6.55 -5.64
N ARG A 84 12.77 5.87 -6.72
CA ARG A 84 13.74 5.18 -7.57
C ARG A 84 14.48 6.16 -8.51
N PRO A 85 15.69 5.80 -8.98
CA PRO A 85 16.44 6.64 -9.92
C PRO A 85 15.67 6.97 -11.20
N ASN A 86 14.83 6.05 -11.69
CA ASN A 86 13.98 6.25 -12.87
C ASN A 86 12.52 5.87 -12.56
N PRO A 87 11.76 6.74 -11.88
CA PRO A 87 10.36 6.46 -11.53
C PRO A 87 9.47 6.17 -12.74
N ALA A 88 9.76 6.79 -13.88
CA ALA A 88 9.00 6.60 -15.12
C ALA A 88 9.11 5.18 -15.69
N ALA A 89 10.09 4.39 -15.26
CA ALA A 89 10.25 2.99 -15.68
C ALA A 89 9.31 2.02 -14.95
N LEU A 90 8.57 2.51 -13.96
CA LEU A 90 7.66 1.73 -13.12
C LEU A 90 6.26 2.31 -13.16
N LYS A 91 5.25 1.47 -12.94
CA LYS A 91 3.87 1.89 -12.76
C LYS A 91 3.17 1.00 -11.73
N VAL A 92 2.19 1.57 -11.06
CA VAL A 92 1.31 0.86 -10.12
C VAL A 92 0.00 0.54 -10.83
N VAL A 93 -0.38 -0.72 -10.83
CA VAL A 93 -1.56 -1.24 -11.54
C VAL A 93 -2.35 -2.18 -10.64
N GLY A 94 -3.48 -2.64 -11.14
CA GLY A 94 -4.31 -3.64 -10.49
C GLY A 94 -5.54 -3.07 -9.82
N LYS A 95 -6.52 -3.93 -9.65
CA LYS A 95 -7.69 -3.71 -8.79
C LYS A 95 -7.43 -4.36 -7.45
N PHE A 96 -8.20 -3.94 -6.47
CA PHE A 96 -8.15 -4.46 -5.11
C PHE A 96 -8.04 -5.99 -5.06
N LEU A 97 -6.98 -6.47 -4.44
CA LEU A 97 -6.95 -7.84 -3.92
C LEU A 97 -7.66 -7.87 -2.57
N THR A 98 -7.34 -6.90 -1.73
CA THR A 98 -7.98 -6.67 -0.42
C THR A 98 -7.91 -5.18 -0.09
N THR A 99 -8.80 -4.73 0.79
CA THR A 99 -8.67 -3.41 1.43
C THR A 99 -8.23 -3.63 2.86
N GLU A 100 -7.13 -2.99 3.24
CA GLU A 100 -6.55 -3.15 4.58
C GLU A 100 -6.65 -1.84 5.37
N PRO A 101 -7.25 -1.86 6.57
CA PRO A 101 -7.24 -0.70 7.44
C PRO A 101 -5.83 -0.48 8.00
N LEU A 102 -5.35 0.75 7.94
CA LEU A 102 -4.13 1.16 8.61
C LEU A 102 -4.48 1.73 9.99
N ALA A 103 -3.67 1.43 10.97
CA ALA A 103 -3.92 1.84 12.34
C ALA A 103 -2.64 2.19 13.08
N ILE A 104 -2.77 2.95 14.14
CA ILE A 104 -1.67 3.26 15.07
C ILE A 104 -1.63 2.15 16.11
N MET A 105 -0.47 1.50 16.24
CA MET A 105 -0.25 0.48 17.26
C MET A 105 0.05 1.14 18.61
N LEU A 106 -0.69 0.75 19.63
CA LEU A 106 -0.56 1.27 21.00
C LEU A 106 -0.34 0.11 21.98
N PRO A 107 0.22 0.39 23.18
CA PRO A 107 0.32 -0.61 24.23
C PRO A 107 -1.07 -1.13 24.62
N ARG A 108 -1.21 -2.46 24.76
CA ARG A 108 -2.49 -3.11 25.06
C ARG A 108 -3.10 -2.71 26.41
N GLN A 109 -2.26 -2.44 27.38
CA GLN A 109 -2.68 -2.26 28.77
C GLN A 109 -2.68 -0.78 29.18
N ASP A 110 -2.72 0.13 28.23
CA ASP A 110 -2.74 1.57 28.48
C ASP A 110 -4.00 2.20 27.88
N ALA A 111 -5.12 1.99 28.56
CA ALA A 111 -6.42 2.51 28.12
C ALA A 111 -6.46 4.04 28.15
N GLU A 112 -5.74 4.69 29.08
CA GLU A 112 -5.66 6.14 29.15
C GLU A 112 -4.94 6.74 27.94
N PHE A 113 -3.85 6.14 27.53
CA PHE A 113 -3.12 6.57 26.34
C PHE A 113 -3.96 6.37 25.08
N LYS A 114 -4.63 5.22 24.96
CA LYS A 114 -5.56 4.98 23.84
C LYS A 114 -6.64 6.06 23.77
N LYS A 115 -7.20 6.42 24.91
CA LYS A 115 -8.22 7.49 24.98
C LYS A 115 -7.69 8.82 24.45
N VAL A 116 -6.50 9.22 24.84
CA VAL A 116 -5.87 10.47 24.38
C VAL A 116 -5.65 10.44 22.86
N VAL A 117 -5.12 9.34 22.34
CA VAL A 117 -4.88 9.18 20.90
C VAL A 117 -6.20 9.19 20.11
N ASP A 118 -7.20 8.45 20.56
CA ASP A 118 -8.52 8.39 19.89
C ASP A 118 -9.22 9.75 19.91
N GLU A 119 -9.17 10.48 21.03
CA GLU A 119 -9.75 11.82 21.14
C GLU A 119 -9.08 12.81 20.18
N GLU A 120 -7.74 12.78 20.09
CA GLU A 120 -7.00 13.66 19.18
C GLU A 120 -7.26 13.31 17.72
N MET A 121 -7.28 12.01 17.36
CA MET A 121 -7.62 11.58 16.02
C MET A 121 -9.03 12.02 15.62
N ARG A 122 -10.00 11.86 16.54
CA ARG A 122 -11.36 12.33 16.32
C ARG A 122 -11.41 13.84 16.12
N ARG A 123 -10.68 14.62 16.94
CA ARG A 123 -10.60 16.06 16.83
C ARG A 123 -10.07 16.48 15.46
N LEU A 124 -8.96 15.90 15.01
CA LEU A 124 -8.37 16.18 13.70
C LEU A 124 -9.33 15.89 12.55
N ILE A 125 -10.06 14.80 12.64
CA ILE A 125 -11.01 14.36 11.60
C ILE A 125 -12.24 15.26 11.59
N VAL A 126 -12.87 15.49 12.74
CA VAL A 126 -14.11 16.29 12.86
C VAL A 126 -13.86 17.76 12.51
N SER A 127 -12.72 18.33 12.93
CA SER A 127 -12.32 19.69 12.58
C SER A 127 -11.86 19.84 11.13
N ARG A 128 -11.68 18.74 10.41
CA ARG A 128 -11.11 18.66 9.05
C ARG A 128 -9.63 19.02 8.96
N GLU A 129 -8.94 19.23 10.07
CA GLU A 129 -7.49 19.47 10.08
C GLU A 129 -6.69 18.29 9.53
N ILE A 130 -7.28 17.09 9.51
CA ILE A 130 -6.66 15.90 8.91
C ILE A 130 -6.38 16.09 7.40
N TYR A 131 -7.20 16.89 6.69
CA TYR A 131 -7.02 17.12 5.25
C TYR A 131 -5.72 17.85 4.91
N PRO A 132 -5.37 18.98 5.53
CA PRO A 132 -4.06 19.61 5.32
C PRO A 132 -2.89 18.71 5.69
N VAL A 133 -3.03 17.88 6.75
CA VAL A 133 -1.99 16.92 7.12
C VAL A 133 -1.82 15.87 6.03
N TYR A 134 -2.91 15.34 5.51
CA TYR A 134 -2.87 14.39 4.40
C TYR A 134 -2.21 15.01 3.16
N ASP A 135 -2.65 16.20 2.76
CA ASP A 135 -2.12 16.89 1.59
C ASP A 135 -0.61 17.15 1.70
N LYS A 136 -0.14 17.53 2.89
CA LYS A 136 1.28 17.75 3.15
C LYS A 136 2.13 16.52 2.82
N TRP A 137 1.65 15.33 3.16
CA TRP A 137 2.46 14.11 3.06
C TRP A 137 2.19 13.29 1.80
N PHE A 138 1.01 13.41 1.19
CA PHE A 138 0.60 12.59 0.06
C PHE A 138 0.38 13.35 -1.25
N ALA A 139 0.20 14.67 -1.20
CA ALA A 139 -0.04 15.47 -2.40
C ALA A 139 1.09 16.46 -2.72
N LYS A 140 1.88 16.86 -1.73
CA LYS A 140 2.97 17.83 -1.88
C LYS A 140 4.35 17.17 -1.82
N PRO A 141 5.40 17.86 -2.34
CA PRO A 141 6.78 17.37 -2.20
C PRO A 141 7.18 17.21 -0.73
N ILE A 142 7.82 16.09 -0.40
CA ILE A 142 8.27 15.76 0.95
C ILE A 142 9.79 15.49 0.99
N PRO A 143 10.46 15.85 2.12
CA PRO A 143 11.87 15.53 2.28
C PRO A 143 12.10 14.00 2.35
N PRO A 144 13.34 13.52 2.11
CA PRO A 144 14.53 14.32 1.79
C PRO A 144 14.67 14.66 0.31
N LYS A 145 13.97 13.96 -0.58
CA LYS A 145 14.15 14.10 -2.04
C LYS A 145 13.26 15.15 -2.68
N ASN A 146 12.40 15.79 -1.91
CA ASN A 146 11.45 16.78 -2.40
C ASN A 146 10.54 16.21 -3.51
N THR A 147 10.08 14.97 -3.32
CA THR A 147 9.25 14.24 -4.27
C THR A 147 7.81 14.17 -3.76
N ALA A 148 6.84 14.43 -4.62
CA ALA A 148 5.41 14.29 -4.33
C ALA A 148 4.90 12.92 -4.78
N LEU A 149 4.06 12.27 -3.95
CA LEU A 149 3.42 11.01 -4.30
C LEU A 149 2.21 11.21 -5.21
N ASN A 150 1.63 12.41 -5.22
CA ASN A 150 0.44 12.77 -6.00
C ASN A 150 -0.76 11.84 -5.74
N LEU A 151 -0.98 11.49 -4.49
CA LEU A 151 -2.06 10.63 -4.03
C LEU A 151 -3.17 11.46 -3.40
N PRO A 152 -4.27 11.76 -4.11
CA PRO A 152 -5.40 12.44 -3.50
C PRO A 152 -6.12 11.55 -2.49
N VAL A 153 -6.85 12.16 -1.56
CA VAL A 153 -7.70 11.42 -0.61
C VAL A 153 -8.74 10.61 -1.38
N SER A 154 -8.79 9.30 -1.15
CA SER A 154 -9.75 8.40 -1.78
C SER A 154 -11.19 8.64 -1.26
N TYR A 155 -12.19 8.26 -2.05
CA TYR A 155 -13.60 8.30 -1.61
C TYR A 155 -13.81 7.43 -0.37
N LEU A 156 -13.20 6.26 -0.32
CA LEU A 156 -13.32 5.35 0.82
C LEU A 156 -12.77 6.01 2.10
N LEU A 157 -11.61 6.65 2.03
CA LEU A 157 -11.02 7.32 3.18
C LEU A 157 -11.87 8.52 3.61
N ARG A 158 -12.41 9.29 2.66
CA ARG A 158 -13.36 10.38 2.97
C ARG A 158 -14.60 9.87 3.70
N ASP A 159 -15.13 8.73 3.30
CA ASP A 159 -16.29 8.13 3.94
C ASP A 159 -15.99 7.68 5.38
N PHE A 160 -14.81 7.10 5.60
CA PHE A 160 -14.38 6.76 6.97
C PHE A 160 -14.23 8.00 7.85
N TRP A 161 -13.78 9.11 7.29
CA TRP A 161 -13.62 10.37 8.04
C TRP A 161 -14.93 11.10 8.33
N LYS A 162 -16.04 10.73 7.68
CA LYS A 162 -17.37 11.25 8.05
C LYS A 162 -17.83 10.75 9.40
N TYR A 163 -17.51 9.50 9.72
CA TYR A 163 -17.95 8.82 10.95
C TYR A 163 -16.76 8.10 11.59
N PRO A 164 -15.83 8.87 12.21
CA PRO A 164 -14.62 8.27 12.76
C PRO A 164 -14.93 7.28 13.87
N THR A 165 -14.33 6.09 13.80
CA THR A 165 -14.54 5.01 14.75
C THR A 165 -13.22 4.26 14.95
N ASP A 166 -13.04 3.61 16.11
CA ASP A 166 -11.93 2.71 16.38
C ASP A 166 -12.25 1.25 16.00
N GLN A 167 -13.46 1.00 15.48
CA GLN A 167 -13.87 -0.32 15.03
C GLN A 167 -13.28 -0.64 13.65
N VAL A 168 -12.91 -1.89 13.46
CA VAL A 168 -12.48 -2.38 12.14
C VAL A 168 -13.68 -2.35 11.20
N PRO A 169 -13.60 -1.67 10.05
CA PRO A 169 -14.77 -1.43 9.20
C PRO A 169 -15.27 -2.63 8.40
N PHE A 170 -14.46 -3.71 8.33
CA PHE A 170 -14.79 -4.94 7.59
C PHE A 170 -13.94 -6.12 8.04
#